data_267b059e3ecd11ab6ce1ad5426e73f59
#
_entry.id   267b059e3ecd11ab6ce1ad5426e73f59
#
_cell.length_a   1.000
_cell.length_b   1.000
_cell.length_c   1.000
_cell.angle_alpha   90.00
_cell.angle_beta   90.00
_cell.angle_gamma   90.00
#
_symmetry.space_group_name_H-M   'P 1'
#
loop_
_entity.id
_entity.type
_entity.pdbx_description
1 polymer ?
#
loop_
_entity_poly.entity_id
_entity_poly.type
_entity_poly.pdbx_seq_one_letter_code
_entity_poly.pdbx_strand_id
1 'polypeptide(L)'
;MKQFSEDKVTIRIRVKRASVESMRSQPLHTSQREVEATDKYADFEYCATLTPELYAKLLSYGSSVEVLAPKEARLEMYNRIMNMSFIYSEDMARTKIGKAVIYATNKFPKANIARVRHSLEMQRGTGYVRRLDACMLYLEATQGWEYVKHFRLNDTDTLAVFQRGDTEGVYMCSSEEVRAKLREAEIGSIDDIVEVYRNHHHPKTQPWPYDHSLVQALISYFGVYIKCHYSKEYDIFMAGLSEN
;
A
#
# COMPACT_ATOMS: atom_id res chain seq x y z
N MET A 1 22.23 -7.35 6.51
CA MET A 1 22.74 -7.49 5.14
C MET A 1 22.27 -8.84 4.60
N LYS A 2 21.42 -8.87 3.54
CA LYS A 2 21.10 -10.12 2.86
C LYS A 2 22.34 -10.56 2.10
N GLN A 3 22.82 -11.77 2.38
CA GLN A 3 23.88 -12.42 1.62
C GLN A 3 23.32 -12.72 0.23
N PHE A 4 23.88 -12.09 -0.81
CA PHE A 4 23.54 -12.46 -2.19
C PHE A 4 24.19 -13.83 -2.45
N SER A 5 23.41 -14.77 -3.00
CA SER A 5 23.97 -16.05 -3.45
C SER A 5 24.98 -15.80 -4.55
N GLU A 6 26.17 -16.43 -4.45
CA GLU A 6 27.18 -16.38 -5.52
C GLU A 6 26.79 -17.25 -6.73
N ASP A 7 25.71 -18.00 -6.62
CA ASP A 7 25.25 -18.90 -7.66
C ASP A 7 24.66 -18.14 -8.86
N LYS A 8 25.01 -18.60 -10.05
CA LYS A 8 24.42 -18.13 -11.29
C LYS A 8 23.02 -18.73 -11.46
N VAL A 9 22.06 -17.89 -11.75
CA VAL A 9 20.67 -18.29 -12.01
C VAL A 9 20.23 -17.86 -13.41
N THR A 10 19.30 -18.60 -13.99
CA THR A 10 18.67 -18.19 -15.25
C THR A 10 17.65 -17.09 -14.98
N ILE A 11 17.87 -15.94 -15.60
CA ILE A 11 17.01 -14.77 -15.49
C ILE A 11 16.26 -14.64 -16.80
N ARG A 12 14.93 -14.54 -16.73
CA ARG A 12 14.07 -14.24 -17.87
C ARG A 12 13.49 -12.84 -17.73
N ILE A 13 13.64 -12.05 -18.77
CA ILE A 13 13.10 -10.69 -18.84
C ILE A 13 12.21 -10.54 -20.07
N ARG A 14 11.18 -9.69 -19.96
CA ARG A 14 10.35 -9.21 -21.07
C ARG A 14 10.71 -7.78 -21.40
N VAL A 15 10.94 -7.53 -22.68
CA VAL A 15 11.32 -6.22 -23.19
C VAL A 15 10.23 -5.70 -24.12
N LYS A 16 9.71 -4.50 -23.88
CA LYS A 16 8.71 -3.87 -24.76
C LYS A 16 9.30 -3.59 -26.13
N ARG A 17 8.47 -3.68 -27.18
CA ARG A 17 8.86 -3.56 -28.59
C ARG A 17 9.80 -2.39 -28.88
N ALA A 18 9.53 -1.22 -28.32
CA ALA A 18 10.34 -0.02 -28.55
C ALA A 18 11.82 -0.16 -28.09
N SER A 19 12.11 -1.08 -27.17
CA SER A 19 13.46 -1.29 -26.61
C SER A 19 14.12 -2.59 -27.06
N VAL A 20 13.46 -3.41 -27.88
CA VAL A 20 13.97 -4.73 -28.30
C VAL A 20 15.25 -4.61 -29.12
N GLU A 21 15.32 -3.70 -30.09
CA GLU A 21 16.51 -3.51 -30.92
C GLU A 21 17.72 -3.03 -30.11
N SER A 22 17.47 -2.16 -29.12
CA SER A 22 18.52 -1.74 -28.18
C SER A 22 19.04 -2.92 -27.36
N MET A 23 18.12 -3.79 -26.90
CA MET A 23 18.48 -4.98 -26.11
C MET A 23 19.23 -6.03 -26.95
N ARG A 24 18.96 -6.14 -28.24
CA ARG A 24 19.68 -7.01 -29.18
C ARG A 24 21.09 -6.50 -29.44
N SER A 25 21.24 -5.18 -29.65
CA SER A 25 22.55 -4.56 -29.94
C SER A 25 23.43 -4.40 -28.73
N GLN A 26 22.85 -4.26 -27.54
CA GLN A 26 23.55 -4.10 -26.26
C GLN A 26 22.99 -5.08 -25.20
N PRO A 27 23.38 -6.38 -25.28
CA PRO A 27 22.88 -7.37 -24.38
C PRO A 27 23.32 -7.09 -22.93
N LEU A 28 22.47 -7.45 -21.98
CA LEU A 28 22.74 -7.33 -20.55
C LEU A 28 23.89 -8.25 -20.09
N HIS A 29 24.01 -9.41 -20.73
CA HIS A 29 25.02 -10.42 -20.43
C HIS A 29 25.42 -11.17 -21.71
N THR A 30 26.65 -11.69 -21.76
CA THR A 30 27.19 -12.45 -22.92
C THR A 30 26.41 -13.73 -23.22
N SER A 31 25.75 -14.32 -22.21
CA SER A 31 24.90 -15.51 -22.40
C SER A 31 23.47 -15.21 -22.78
N GLN A 32 23.13 -13.94 -23.08
CA GLN A 32 21.77 -13.55 -23.43
C GLN A 32 21.33 -14.19 -24.73
N ARG A 33 20.13 -14.75 -24.70
CA ARG A 33 19.46 -15.28 -25.89
C ARG A 33 18.00 -14.82 -25.91
N GLU A 34 17.48 -14.58 -27.08
CA GLU A 34 16.06 -14.33 -27.31
C GLU A 34 15.32 -15.67 -27.31
N VAL A 35 14.22 -15.77 -26.55
CA VAL A 35 13.45 -17.02 -26.40
C VAL A 35 12.05 -16.92 -26.98
N GLU A 36 11.53 -15.69 -27.06
CA GLU A 36 10.20 -15.42 -27.62
C GLU A 36 10.18 -14.01 -28.20
N ALA A 37 9.49 -13.80 -29.32
CA ALA A 37 9.25 -12.48 -29.87
C ALA A 37 7.83 -12.38 -30.43
N THR A 38 7.19 -11.23 -30.17
CA THR A 38 5.86 -10.88 -30.69
C THR A 38 5.88 -9.44 -31.20
N ASP A 39 4.76 -8.97 -31.75
CA ASP A 39 4.61 -7.57 -32.17
C ASP A 39 4.67 -6.56 -31.03
N LYS A 40 4.47 -7.00 -29.78
CA LYS A 40 4.39 -6.14 -28.58
C LYS A 40 5.63 -6.20 -27.72
N TYR A 41 6.32 -7.34 -27.67
CA TYR A 41 7.48 -7.58 -26.79
C TYR A 41 8.39 -8.67 -27.35
N ALA A 42 9.60 -8.77 -26.77
CA ALA A 42 10.44 -9.95 -26.86
C ALA A 42 10.92 -10.37 -25.46
N ASP A 43 11.01 -11.68 -25.24
CA ASP A 43 11.54 -12.26 -24.01
C ASP A 43 12.99 -12.72 -24.25
N PHE A 44 13.84 -12.41 -23.29
CA PHE A 44 15.25 -12.80 -23.28
C PHE A 44 15.56 -13.59 -22.03
N GLU A 45 16.46 -14.56 -22.18
CA GLU A 45 17.04 -15.30 -21.06
C GLU A 45 18.55 -15.13 -21.04
N TYR A 46 19.13 -15.07 -19.84
CA TYR A 46 20.56 -15.08 -19.62
C TYR A 46 20.88 -15.67 -18.24
N CYS A 47 22.12 -16.18 -18.07
CA CYS A 47 22.58 -16.78 -16.82
C CYS A 47 23.55 -15.83 -16.13
N ALA A 48 23.18 -15.30 -14.97
CA ALA A 48 23.99 -14.35 -14.22
C ALA A 48 23.76 -14.49 -12.70
N THR A 49 24.70 -13.93 -11.93
CA THR A 49 24.54 -13.78 -10.48
C THR A 49 23.65 -12.56 -10.19
N LEU A 50 22.76 -12.70 -9.20
CA LEU A 50 21.87 -11.62 -8.77
C LEU A 50 22.64 -10.62 -7.90
N THR A 51 23.25 -9.61 -8.54
CA THR A 51 24.04 -8.57 -7.87
C THR A 51 23.31 -7.23 -7.82
N PRO A 52 23.69 -6.32 -6.91
CA PRO A 52 23.16 -4.96 -6.87
C PRO A 52 23.31 -4.21 -8.21
N GLU A 53 24.42 -4.41 -8.92
CA GLU A 53 24.73 -3.77 -10.19
C GLU A 53 23.80 -4.27 -11.31
N LEU A 54 23.48 -5.58 -11.30
CA LEU A 54 22.50 -6.15 -12.24
C LEU A 54 21.13 -5.52 -12.03
N TYR A 55 20.67 -5.41 -10.79
CA TYR A 55 19.40 -4.77 -10.48
C TYR A 55 19.40 -3.28 -10.86
N ALA A 56 20.47 -2.56 -10.62
CA ALA A 56 20.61 -1.16 -11.03
C ALA A 56 20.50 -1.03 -12.57
N LYS A 57 21.17 -1.92 -13.30
CA LYS A 57 21.10 -1.97 -14.77
C LYS A 57 19.68 -2.29 -15.26
N LEU A 58 18.98 -3.24 -14.64
CA LEU A 58 17.58 -3.54 -14.97
C LEU A 58 16.65 -2.36 -14.70
N LEU A 59 16.84 -1.67 -13.57
CA LEU A 59 16.06 -0.48 -13.21
C LEU A 59 16.27 0.69 -14.19
N SER A 60 17.44 0.81 -14.82
CA SER A 60 17.74 1.89 -15.78
C SER A 60 16.87 1.82 -17.05
N TYR A 61 16.30 0.65 -17.36
CA TYR A 61 15.34 0.49 -18.48
C TYR A 61 13.91 0.93 -18.10
N GLY A 62 13.67 1.29 -16.84
CA GLY A 62 12.37 1.75 -16.36
C GLY A 62 11.25 0.75 -16.67
N SER A 63 10.14 1.23 -17.21
CA SER A 63 8.98 0.40 -17.57
C SER A 63 9.14 -0.40 -18.87
N SER A 64 10.27 -0.31 -19.54
CA SER A 64 10.53 -1.02 -20.81
C SER A 64 10.94 -2.48 -20.61
N VAL A 65 11.41 -2.83 -19.41
CA VAL A 65 11.87 -4.18 -19.06
C VAL A 65 11.13 -4.67 -17.81
N GLU A 66 10.63 -5.90 -17.90
CA GLU A 66 10.01 -6.63 -16.78
C GLU A 66 10.79 -7.91 -16.48
N VAL A 67 11.14 -8.15 -15.23
CA VAL A 67 11.73 -9.43 -14.79
C VAL A 67 10.61 -10.45 -14.60
N LEU A 68 10.65 -11.54 -15.34
CA LEU A 68 9.68 -12.63 -15.27
C LEU A 68 10.11 -13.74 -14.31
N ALA A 69 11.40 -14.10 -14.35
CA ALA A 69 11.98 -15.16 -13.53
C ALA A 69 13.45 -14.83 -13.19
N PRO A 70 13.99 -15.41 -12.11
CA PRO A 70 13.30 -16.21 -11.09
C PRO A 70 12.42 -15.34 -10.17
N LYS A 71 11.54 -15.97 -9.39
CA LYS A 71 10.60 -15.27 -8.51
C LYS A 71 11.30 -14.34 -7.51
N GLU A 72 12.45 -14.75 -7.01
CA GLU A 72 13.29 -13.98 -6.07
C GLU A 72 13.80 -12.68 -6.72
N ALA A 73 14.28 -12.75 -7.97
CA ALA A 73 14.70 -11.57 -8.72
C ALA A 73 13.55 -10.62 -9.00
N ARG A 74 12.38 -11.16 -9.37
CA ARG A 74 11.16 -10.36 -9.58
C ARG A 74 10.72 -9.66 -8.29
N LEU A 75 10.76 -10.35 -7.16
CA LEU A 75 10.40 -9.79 -5.85
C LEU A 75 11.39 -8.70 -5.42
N GLU A 76 12.68 -8.91 -5.62
CA GLU A 76 13.71 -7.90 -5.30
C GLU A 76 13.54 -6.64 -6.18
N MET A 77 13.27 -6.79 -7.49
CA MET A 77 12.94 -5.66 -8.38
C MET A 77 11.72 -4.90 -7.87
N TYR A 78 10.66 -5.62 -7.50
CA TYR A 78 9.47 -5.00 -6.92
C TYR A 78 9.80 -4.19 -5.66
N ASN A 79 10.58 -4.77 -4.73
CA ASN A 79 10.97 -4.08 -3.49
C ASN A 79 11.80 -2.82 -3.77
N ARG A 80 12.71 -2.85 -4.76
CA ARG A 80 13.51 -1.68 -5.16
C ARG A 80 12.65 -0.58 -5.77
N ILE A 81 11.72 -0.92 -6.67
CA ILE A 81 10.77 0.03 -7.26
C ILE A 81 9.90 0.65 -6.16
N MET A 82 9.41 -0.14 -5.23
CA MET A 82 8.62 0.36 -4.11
C MET A 82 9.40 1.30 -3.20
N ASN A 83 10.68 0.97 -2.92
CA ASN A 83 11.55 1.85 -2.14
C ASN A 83 11.87 3.17 -2.88
N MET A 84 12.06 3.12 -4.20
CA MET A 84 12.24 4.33 -5.03
C MET A 84 10.96 5.18 -5.03
N SER A 85 9.81 4.57 -5.32
CA SER A 85 8.50 5.23 -5.24
C SER A 85 8.30 5.92 -3.89
N PHE A 86 8.76 5.25 -2.83
CA PHE A 86 8.72 5.80 -1.48
C PHE A 86 9.54 7.09 -1.29
N ILE A 87 10.75 7.20 -1.87
CA ILE A 87 11.58 8.41 -1.78
C ILE A 87 10.86 9.60 -2.42
N TYR A 88 10.08 9.36 -3.48
CA TYR A 88 9.33 10.39 -4.19
C TYR A 88 7.90 10.61 -3.66
N SER A 89 7.39 9.72 -2.79
CA SER A 89 6.05 9.80 -2.18
C SER A 89 6.07 10.35 -0.74
N GLU A 90 7.08 11.13 -0.39
CA GLU A 90 7.31 11.63 0.98
C GLU A 90 6.17 12.49 1.56
N ASP A 91 5.35 13.10 0.72
CA ASP A 91 4.36 14.08 1.18
C ASP A 91 3.28 13.45 2.07
N MET A 92 2.73 12.29 1.68
CA MET A 92 1.69 11.65 2.50
C MET A 92 2.24 11.11 3.82
N ALA A 93 3.47 10.59 3.82
CA ALA A 93 4.13 10.15 5.06
C ALA A 93 4.47 11.30 6.03
N ARG A 94 4.46 12.55 5.54
CA ARG A 94 4.66 13.76 6.36
C ARG A 94 3.39 14.27 7.03
N THR A 95 2.22 13.89 6.53
CA THR A 95 0.93 14.27 7.12
C THR A 95 0.73 13.61 8.49
N LYS A 96 -0.18 14.15 9.30
CA LYS A 96 -0.49 13.57 10.62
C LYS A 96 -1.08 12.17 10.49
N ILE A 97 -2.05 12.01 9.59
CA ILE A 97 -2.66 10.72 9.31
C ILE A 97 -1.64 9.71 8.77
N GLY A 98 -0.75 10.14 7.86
CA GLY A 98 0.30 9.29 7.32
C GLY A 98 1.28 8.81 8.38
N LYS A 99 1.75 9.71 9.27
CA LYS A 99 2.60 9.37 10.41
C LYS A 99 1.89 8.41 11.38
N ALA A 100 0.62 8.65 11.66
CA ALA A 100 -0.17 7.80 12.54
C ALA A 100 -0.35 6.39 11.97
N VAL A 101 -0.66 6.25 10.68
CA VAL A 101 -0.77 4.96 9.99
C VAL A 101 0.56 4.22 9.99
N ILE A 102 1.68 4.88 9.65
CA ILE A 102 3.01 4.26 9.68
C ILE A 102 3.37 3.77 11.08
N TYR A 103 3.11 4.60 12.11
CA TYR A 103 3.34 4.21 13.51
C TYR A 103 2.51 3.00 13.91
N ALA A 104 1.21 3.01 13.57
CA ALA A 104 0.31 1.90 13.86
C ALA A 104 0.74 0.61 13.14
N THR A 105 1.20 0.71 11.89
CA THR A 105 1.65 -0.42 11.07
C THR A 105 2.78 -1.23 11.72
N ASN A 106 3.63 -0.62 12.52
CA ASN A 106 4.71 -1.34 13.23
C ASN A 106 4.17 -2.41 14.21
N LYS A 107 2.88 -2.37 14.56
CA LYS A 107 2.22 -3.38 15.39
C LYS A 107 1.71 -4.60 14.60
N PHE A 108 1.84 -4.58 13.27
CA PHE A 108 1.35 -5.63 12.37
C PHE A 108 2.52 -6.36 11.69
N PRO A 109 2.93 -7.55 12.19
CA PRO A 109 4.11 -8.26 11.68
C PRO A 109 4.03 -8.65 10.21
N LYS A 110 2.80 -8.80 9.67
CA LYS A 110 2.56 -9.13 8.26
C LYS A 110 2.73 -7.92 7.32
N ALA A 111 2.74 -6.69 7.86
CA ALA A 111 2.78 -5.49 7.06
C ALA A 111 4.19 -5.20 6.52
N ASN A 112 4.24 -4.79 5.25
CA ASN A 112 5.44 -4.28 4.61
C ASN A 112 5.38 -2.76 4.53
N ILE A 113 6.27 -2.07 5.21
CA ILE A 113 6.24 -0.61 5.35
C ILE A 113 6.33 0.12 3.99
N ALA A 114 7.06 -0.42 3.02
CA ALA A 114 7.15 0.19 1.69
C ALA A 114 5.80 0.10 0.94
N ARG A 115 5.08 -1.03 1.08
CA ARG A 115 3.74 -1.19 0.50
C ARG A 115 2.69 -0.33 1.19
N VAL A 116 2.79 -0.21 2.52
CA VAL A 116 1.93 0.68 3.32
C VAL A 116 2.09 2.12 2.85
N ARG A 117 3.32 2.59 2.66
CA ARG A 117 3.59 3.94 2.18
C ARG A 117 3.07 4.19 0.76
N HIS A 118 3.26 3.23 -0.14
CA HIS A 118 2.67 3.30 -1.47
C HIS A 118 1.14 3.38 -1.41
N SER A 119 0.51 2.56 -0.57
CA SER A 119 -0.93 2.60 -0.37
C SER A 119 -1.41 3.93 0.20
N LEU A 120 -0.68 4.52 1.15
CA LEU A 120 -0.96 5.86 1.68
C LEU A 120 -0.93 6.92 0.58
N GLU A 121 0.06 6.87 -0.33
CA GLU A 121 0.17 7.83 -1.42
C GLU A 121 -1.05 7.76 -2.36
N MET A 122 -1.58 6.57 -2.61
CA MET A 122 -2.81 6.40 -3.38
C MET A 122 -4.03 7.08 -2.72
N GLN A 123 -4.03 7.25 -1.40
CA GLN A 123 -5.11 7.89 -0.64
C GLN A 123 -4.96 9.42 -0.53
N ARG A 124 -3.82 9.97 -0.92
CA ARG A 124 -3.48 11.40 -0.80
C ARG A 124 -4.52 12.34 -1.43
N GLY A 125 -5.12 11.94 -2.54
CA GLY A 125 -6.09 12.74 -3.29
C GLY A 125 -7.48 12.81 -2.65
N THR A 126 -7.82 11.93 -1.72
CA THR A 126 -9.17 11.85 -1.17
C THR A 126 -9.51 13.04 -0.27
N GLY A 127 -10.68 13.63 -0.49
CA GLY A 127 -11.16 14.74 0.32
C GLY A 127 -11.27 14.40 1.79
N TYR A 128 -11.72 13.18 2.08
CA TYR A 128 -11.82 12.65 3.45
C TYR A 128 -10.47 12.63 4.18
N VAL A 129 -9.45 12.04 3.59
CA VAL A 129 -8.13 11.92 4.21
C VAL A 129 -7.52 13.28 4.51
N ARG A 130 -7.65 14.26 3.60
CA ARG A 130 -7.17 15.63 3.83
C ARG A 130 -7.88 16.32 4.98
N ARG A 131 -9.21 16.12 5.11
CA ARG A 131 -9.98 16.71 6.22
C ARG A 131 -9.68 16.03 7.54
N LEU A 132 -9.52 14.70 7.54
CA LEU A 132 -9.11 13.96 8.73
C LEU A 132 -7.73 14.41 9.21
N ASP A 133 -6.77 14.63 8.31
CA ASP A 133 -5.45 15.17 8.63
C ASP A 133 -5.53 16.57 9.26
N ALA A 134 -6.36 17.45 8.69
CA ALA A 134 -6.60 18.78 9.25
C ALA A 134 -7.25 18.73 10.63
N CYS A 135 -8.21 17.83 10.86
CA CYS A 135 -8.81 17.60 12.17
C CYS A 135 -7.77 17.14 13.19
N MET A 136 -6.90 16.18 12.83
CA MET A 136 -5.81 15.71 13.69
C MET A 136 -4.83 16.81 14.04
N LEU A 137 -4.47 17.66 13.08
CA LEU A 137 -3.62 18.87 13.31
C LEU A 137 -4.28 19.83 14.28
N TYR A 138 -5.58 20.09 14.14
CA TYR A 138 -6.34 20.96 15.03
C TYR A 138 -6.39 20.41 16.46
N LEU A 139 -6.69 19.12 16.63
CA LEU A 139 -6.71 18.46 17.94
C LEU A 139 -5.35 18.51 18.63
N GLU A 140 -4.26 18.32 17.88
CA GLU A 140 -2.90 18.45 18.42
C GLU A 140 -2.62 19.87 18.89
N ALA A 141 -2.98 20.88 18.09
CA ALA A 141 -2.71 22.27 18.40
C ALA A 141 -3.56 22.83 19.56
N THR A 142 -4.82 22.38 19.69
CA THR A 142 -5.80 22.96 20.62
C THR A 142 -6.00 22.14 21.89
N GLN A 143 -5.84 20.81 21.82
CA GLN A 143 -6.14 19.90 22.93
C GLN A 143 -4.90 19.08 23.36
N GLY A 144 -3.74 19.31 22.72
CA GLY A 144 -2.53 18.53 22.99
C GLY A 144 -2.66 17.06 22.61
N TRP A 145 -3.58 16.72 21.70
CA TRP A 145 -3.80 15.35 21.27
C TRP A 145 -2.60 14.84 20.44
N GLU A 146 -2.01 13.76 20.88
CA GLU A 146 -0.92 13.11 20.16
C GLU A 146 -1.31 11.67 19.84
N TYR A 147 -1.27 11.29 18.54
CA TYR A 147 -1.62 9.93 18.12
C TYR A 147 -0.78 8.82 18.80
N VAL A 148 0.47 9.12 19.19
CA VAL A 148 1.35 8.17 19.90
C VAL A 148 0.86 7.92 21.33
N LYS A 149 0.34 8.93 22.01
CA LYS A 149 -0.08 8.86 23.43
C LYS A 149 -1.53 8.45 23.59
N HIS A 150 -2.41 8.97 22.74
CA HIS A 150 -3.85 8.88 22.93
C HIS A 150 -4.50 7.79 22.06
N PHE A 151 -3.90 7.46 20.92
CA PHE A 151 -4.47 6.52 19.98
C PHE A 151 -4.23 5.06 20.38
N ARG A 152 -5.32 4.31 20.56
CA ARG A 152 -5.30 2.88 20.89
C ARG A 152 -5.98 2.07 19.80
N LEU A 153 -5.30 1.06 19.28
CA LEU A 153 -5.82 0.18 18.24
C LEU A 153 -6.89 -0.82 18.74
N ASN A 154 -7.08 -0.91 20.03
CA ASN A 154 -8.03 -1.78 20.70
C ASN A 154 -9.07 -1.00 21.51
N ASP A 155 -9.41 0.21 21.05
CA ASP A 155 -10.44 1.02 21.69
C ASP A 155 -11.80 0.37 21.51
N THR A 156 -12.42 -0.02 22.63
CA THR A 156 -13.67 -0.81 22.64
C THR A 156 -14.84 -0.06 22.02
N ASP A 157 -14.91 1.26 22.24
CA ASP A 157 -15.99 2.09 21.71
C ASP A 157 -15.89 2.20 20.20
N THR A 158 -14.68 2.40 19.68
CA THR A 158 -14.39 2.43 18.24
C THR A 158 -14.73 1.09 17.57
N LEU A 159 -14.28 -0.03 18.14
CA LEU A 159 -14.58 -1.37 17.60
C LEU A 159 -16.08 -1.68 17.64
N ALA A 160 -16.78 -1.26 18.69
CA ALA A 160 -18.22 -1.43 18.80
C ALA A 160 -19.00 -0.65 17.72
N VAL A 161 -18.51 0.52 17.28
CA VAL A 161 -19.09 1.25 16.14
C VAL A 161 -18.96 0.47 14.85
N PHE A 162 -17.79 -0.12 14.59
CA PHE A 162 -17.61 -1.02 13.43
C PHE A 162 -18.51 -2.24 13.51
N GLN A 163 -18.59 -2.91 14.66
CA GLN A 163 -19.45 -4.08 14.88
C GLN A 163 -20.93 -3.79 14.60
N ARG A 164 -21.42 -2.62 14.97
CA ARG A 164 -22.81 -2.22 14.69
C ARG A 164 -23.02 -1.71 13.27
N GLY A 165 -21.95 -1.47 12.51
CA GLY A 165 -21.99 -0.86 11.20
C GLY A 165 -22.42 0.63 11.24
N ASP A 166 -22.22 1.33 12.36
CA ASP A 166 -22.56 2.75 12.55
C ASP A 166 -21.48 3.67 11.94
N THR A 167 -21.03 3.33 10.74
CA THR A 167 -19.87 3.95 10.09
C THR A 167 -20.24 4.86 8.93
N GLU A 168 -21.47 5.35 8.89
CA GLU A 168 -21.95 6.29 7.88
C GLU A 168 -21.09 7.56 7.86
N GLY A 169 -20.73 8.04 6.66
CA GLY A 169 -19.86 9.20 6.46
C GLY A 169 -18.38 8.94 6.76
N VAL A 170 -17.98 7.71 7.12
CA VAL A 170 -16.59 7.35 7.36
C VAL A 170 -15.98 6.71 6.12
N TYR A 171 -14.75 7.08 5.79
CA TYR A 171 -14.00 6.59 4.65
C TYR A 171 -14.02 5.05 4.55
N MET A 172 -14.26 4.54 3.35
CA MET A 172 -14.28 3.11 2.99
C MET A 172 -15.33 2.24 3.69
N CYS A 173 -16.06 2.73 4.68
CA CYS A 173 -17.05 1.95 5.41
C CYS A 173 -18.43 2.62 5.50
N SER A 174 -18.68 3.64 4.66
CA SER A 174 -19.95 4.36 4.62
C SER A 174 -21.05 3.63 3.84
N SER A 175 -20.70 2.84 2.81
CA SER A 175 -21.69 2.15 1.98
C SER A 175 -22.46 1.09 2.77
N GLU A 176 -23.77 0.92 2.49
CA GLU A 176 -24.60 -0.08 3.18
C GLU A 176 -24.07 -1.51 2.99
N GLU A 177 -23.47 -1.79 1.85
CA GLU A 177 -22.86 -3.11 1.59
C GLU A 177 -21.71 -3.42 2.55
N VAL A 178 -20.79 -2.45 2.79
CA VAL A 178 -19.69 -2.63 3.76
C VAL A 178 -20.24 -2.67 5.18
N ARG A 179 -21.20 -1.81 5.52
CA ARG A 179 -21.83 -1.77 6.84
C ARG A 179 -22.51 -3.10 7.18
N ALA A 180 -23.20 -3.72 6.20
CA ALA A 180 -23.79 -5.04 6.37
C ALA A 180 -22.72 -6.10 6.68
N LYS A 181 -21.62 -6.12 5.93
CA LYS A 181 -20.52 -7.06 6.17
C LYS A 181 -19.83 -6.85 7.52
N LEU A 182 -19.71 -5.59 7.98
CA LEU A 182 -19.20 -5.29 9.31
C LEU A 182 -20.11 -5.84 10.41
N ARG A 183 -21.44 -5.75 10.23
CA ARG A 183 -22.41 -6.33 11.18
C ARG A 183 -22.38 -7.85 11.23
N GLU A 184 -22.10 -8.50 10.09
CA GLU A 184 -21.99 -9.95 9.98
C GLU A 184 -20.66 -10.50 10.52
N ALA A 185 -19.61 -9.70 10.51
CA ALA A 185 -18.30 -10.08 11.01
C ALA A 185 -18.22 -9.92 12.53
N GLU A 186 -17.41 -10.74 13.19
CA GLU A 186 -17.06 -10.56 14.62
C GLU A 186 -15.86 -9.58 14.70
N ILE A 187 -16.14 -8.29 14.94
CA ILE A 187 -15.13 -7.25 14.97
C ILE A 187 -14.55 -7.11 16.38
N GLY A 188 -13.43 -7.76 16.65
CA GLY A 188 -12.68 -7.64 17.91
C GLY A 188 -11.35 -6.91 17.75
N SER A 189 -10.91 -6.66 16.51
CA SER A 189 -9.60 -6.07 16.21
C SER A 189 -9.59 -5.33 14.87
N ILE A 190 -8.50 -4.61 14.59
CA ILE A 190 -8.28 -4.02 13.25
C ILE A 190 -8.08 -5.10 12.19
N ASP A 191 -7.47 -6.23 12.50
CA ASP A 191 -7.29 -7.32 11.55
C ASP A 191 -8.63 -7.83 11.00
N ASP A 192 -9.69 -7.85 11.81
CA ASP A 192 -11.04 -8.24 11.36
C ASP A 192 -11.60 -7.22 10.36
N ILE A 193 -11.40 -5.92 10.61
CA ILE A 193 -11.77 -4.86 9.66
C ILE A 193 -10.98 -5.00 8.35
N VAL A 194 -9.68 -5.32 8.44
CA VAL A 194 -8.82 -5.58 7.27
C VAL A 194 -9.38 -6.72 6.43
N GLU A 195 -9.80 -7.82 7.06
CA GLU A 195 -10.37 -8.97 6.34
C GLU A 195 -11.72 -8.62 5.69
N VAL A 196 -12.58 -7.85 6.34
CA VAL A 196 -13.82 -7.34 5.72
C VAL A 196 -13.49 -6.53 4.46
N TYR A 197 -12.51 -5.64 4.51
CA TYR A 197 -12.14 -4.81 3.35
C TYR A 197 -11.48 -5.63 2.23
N ARG A 198 -10.62 -6.57 2.58
CA ARG A 198 -10.00 -7.47 1.59
C ARG A 198 -11.02 -8.25 0.79
N ASN A 199 -12.06 -8.73 1.46
CA ASN A 199 -13.08 -9.59 0.87
C ASN A 199 -14.20 -8.80 0.19
N HIS A 200 -14.38 -7.51 0.54
CA HIS A 200 -15.44 -6.68 -0.05
C HIS A 200 -15.09 -6.22 -1.47
N HIS A 201 -13.87 -5.71 -1.68
CA HIS A 201 -13.50 -5.01 -2.91
C HIS A 201 -13.07 -5.93 -4.06
N HIS A 202 -12.94 -7.24 -3.83
CA HIS A 202 -12.69 -8.21 -4.88
C HIS A 202 -13.62 -9.40 -4.81
N PRO A 203 -14.35 -9.70 -5.90
CA PRO A 203 -15.08 -10.95 -5.99
C PRO A 203 -14.08 -12.10 -5.95
N LYS A 204 -14.30 -13.06 -5.09
CA LYS A 204 -13.76 -14.44 -4.88
C LYS A 204 -12.44 -14.89 -5.54
N THR A 205 -11.88 -14.15 -6.53
CA THR A 205 -10.73 -14.59 -7.32
C THR A 205 -9.39 -13.93 -6.92
N GLN A 206 -9.42 -12.73 -6.34
CA GLN A 206 -8.18 -12.05 -5.90
C GLN A 206 -8.47 -10.97 -4.84
N PRO A 207 -8.36 -11.31 -3.53
CA PRO A 207 -8.52 -10.33 -2.46
C PRO A 207 -7.46 -9.22 -2.57
N TRP A 208 -7.79 -8.04 -2.09
CA TRP A 208 -6.84 -6.93 -2.06
C TRP A 208 -5.57 -7.28 -1.28
N PRO A 209 -4.42 -6.73 -1.67
CA PRO A 209 -3.21 -6.89 -0.89
C PRO A 209 -3.43 -6.47 0.57
N TYR A 210 -2.92 -7.26 1.50
CA TYR A 210 -3.06 -7.01 2.94
C TYR A 210 -2.67 -5.59 3.33
N ASP A 211 -1.52 -5.11 2.85
CA ASP A 211 -1.00 -3.77 3.17
C ASP A 211 -1.95 -2.64 2.73
N HIS A 212 -2.61 -2.80 1.58
CA HIS A 212 -3.57 -1.82 1.08
C HIS A 212 -4.83 -1.78 1.96
N SER A 213 -5.40 -2.93 2.26
CA SER A 213 -6.56 -3.04 3.14
C SER A 213 -6.25 -2.60 4.57
N LEU A 214 -5.04 -2.87 5.07
CA LEU A 214 -4.58 -2.39 6.37
C LEU A 214 -4.54 -0.86 6.43
N VAL A 215 -4.01 -0.20 5.40
CA VAL A 215 -3.99 1.27 5.33
C VAL A 215 -5.40 1.84 5.36
N GLN A 216 -6.32 1.26 4.60
CA GLN A 216 -7.71 1.70 4.56
C GLN A 216 -8.41 1.46 5.90
N ALA A 217 -8.21 0.30 6.52
CA ALA A 217 -8.76 -0.02 7.83
C ALA A 217 -8.22 0.94 8.91
N LEU A 218 -6.93 1.27 8.89
CA LEU A 218 -6.33 2.23 9.82
C LEU A 218 -6.89 3.64 9.62
N ILE A 219 -7.02 4.12 8.38
CA ILE A 219 -7.62 5.44 8.11
C ILE A 219 -9.07 5.49 8.61
N SER A 220 -9.86 4.46 8.32
CA SER A 220 -11.25 4.37 8.79
C SER A 220 -11.32 4.30 10.32
N TYR A 221 -10.43 3.52 10.93
CA TYR A 221 -10.36 3.39 12.37
C TYR A 221 -10.03 4.72 13.05
N PHE A 222 -9.06 5.47 12.52
CA PHE A 222 -8.77 6.82 13.01
C PHE A 222 -9.98 7.76 12.88
N GLY A 223 -10.68 7.66 11.77
CA GLY A 223 -11.90 8.45 11.55
C GLY A 223 -13.00 8.14 12.57
N VAL A 224 -13.29 6.85 12.81
CA VAL A 224 -14.27 6.43 13.82
C VAL A 224 -13.82 6.80 15.21
N TYR A 225 -12.53 6.59 15.54
CA TYR A 225 -11.97 6.96 16.84
C TYR A 225 -12.17 8.45 17.14
N ILE A 226 -11.81 9.33 16.19
CA ILE A 226 -11.98 10.77 16.37
C ILE A 226 -13.47 11.13 16.44
N LYS A 227 -14.32 10.50 15.63
CA LYS A 227 -15.79 10.71 15.70
C LYS A 227 -16.37 10.30 17.06
N CYS A 228 -15.86 9.22 17.68
CA CYS A 228 -16.31 8.77 19.01
C CYS A 228 -15.86 9.71 20.14
N HIS A 229 -14.62 10.15 20.11
CA HIS A 229 -14.01 10.85 21.26
C HIS A 229 -13.97 12.38 21.09
N TYR A 230 -14.09 12.88 19.86
CA TYR A 230 -14.00 14.30 19.47
C TYR A 230 -15.07 14.65 18.41
N SER A 231 -16.32 14.27 18.68
CA SER A 231 -17.42 14.37 17.72
C SER A 231 -17.63 15.77 17.16
N LYS A 232 -17.54 16.82 17.99
CA LYS A 232 -17.73 18.21 17.58
C LYS A 232 -16.69 18.63 16.54
N GLU A 233 -15.42 18.33 16.81
CA GLU A 233 -14.31 18.63 15.91
C GLU A 233 -14.44 17.82 14.62
N TYR A 234 -14.74 16.51 14.73
CA TYR A 234 -14.97 15.65 13.58
C TYR A 234 -16.06 16.25 12.66
N ASP A 235 -17.20 16.61 13.20
CA ASP A 235 -18.33 17.14 12.43
C ASP A 235 -17.99 18.47 11.74
N ILE A 236 -17.22 19.35 12.41
CA ILE A 236 -16.76 20.62 11.81
C ILE A 236 -15.89 20.36 10.58
N PHE A 237 -14.92 19.44 10.68
CA PHE A 237 -13.99 19.17 9.59
C PHE A 237 -14.61 18.34 8.48
N MET A 238 -15.57 17.46 8.78
CA MET A 238 -16.24 16.61 7.79
C MET A 238 -17.47 17.26 7.16
N ALA A 239 -17.93 18.42 7.65
CA ALA A 239 -19.05 19.15 7.07
C ALA A 239 -18.87 19.41 5.57
N GLY A 240 -19.91 19.11 4.77
CA GLY A 240 -19.89 19.32 3.33
C GLY A 240 -19.05 18.34 2.50
N LEU A 241 -18.63 17.18 3.06
CA LEU A 241 -18.29 16.03 2.26
C LEU A 241 -19.61 15.47 1.71
N SER A 242 -19.88 15.74 0.43
CA SER A 242 -20.92 14.99 -0.29
C SER A 242 -20.46 13.53 -0.40
N GLU A 243 -21.35 12.61 -0.12
CA GLU A 243 -21.19 11.19 -0.43
C GLU A 243 -21.08 11.06 -1.97
N ASN A 244 -19.85 10.84 -2.48
CA ASN A 244 -19.59 10.44 -3.85
C ASN A 244 -19.02 9.02 -3.83
#